data_920c4bd9fa107c02d70c7465b6adbf25
#
_entry.id   920c4bd9fa107c02d70c7465b6adbf25
#
_cell.length_a   1.000
_cell.length_b   1.000
_cell.length_c   1.000
_cell.angle_alpha   90.00
_cell.angle_beta   90.00
_cell.angle_gamma   90.00
#
_symmetry.space_group_name_H-M   'P 1'
#
loop_
_entity.id
_entity.type
_entity.pdbx_description
1 polymer ?
#
loop_
_entity_poly.entity_id
_entity_poly.type
_entity_poly.pdbx_seq_one_letter_code
_entity_poly.pdbx_strand_id
1 'polypeptide(L)'
;VVAVVPLETYVAAVVSREVPERFHPEALAAQAVASRTYAVGAARNPRDAEYDLAGSVEDQVFEGIDNVAPVFRAAAEETRGLVVLYRGELARTVFHSTCGGRTESAANAWGWDVPYLRSQRCEDCSASPVYRWEYRMSEAEGHRVARALGLPPGGEIGITVSARTSTGRASRVRLASGGVAREAQAAEFRRVAGYARVRSLMFEVTKQSGGWSFAGRGYGHGVGMCQYGANGMAKAGHGFREILARYYPGTVVAKETP
;
A
#
# COMPACT_ATOMS: atom_id res chain seq x y z
N VAL A 1 -17.77 16.44 6.28
CA VAL A 1 -18.84 15.57 6.83
C VAL A 1 -18.18 14.44 7.57
N VAL A 2 -18.52 14.25 8.83
CA VAL A 2 -18.08 13.12 9.67
C VAL A 2 -19.23 12.12 9.80
N ALA A 3 -18.96 10.84 9.62
CA ALA A 3 -19.92 9.75 9.81
C ALA A 3 -19.51 8.92 11.03
N VAL A 4 -20.45 8.64 11.93
CA VAL A 4 -20.27 7.69 13.03
C VAL A 4 -20.82 6.33 12.58
N VAL A 5 -19.95 5.32 12.51
CA VAL A 5 -20.27 4.01 11.94
C VAL A 5 -19.85 2.91 12.93
N PRO A 6 -20.70 1.88 13.18
CA PRO A 6 -20.28 0.72 13.95
C PRO A 6 -19.06 0.04 13.32
N LEU A 7 -18.09 -0.37 14.15
CA LEU A 7 -16.79 -0.88 13.71
C LEU A 7 -16.89 -1.99 12.66
N GLU A 8 -17.73 -2.98 12.85
CA GLU A 8 -17.83 -4.10 11.90
C GLU A 8 -18.47 -3.67 10.56
N THR A 9 -19.38 -2.71 10.60
CA THR A 9 -19.95 -2.10 9.39
C THR A 9 -18.89 -1.31 8.64
N TYR A 10 -18.06 -0.54 9.36
CA TYR A 10 -16.90 0.15 8.81
C TYR A 10 -15.92 -0.82 8.16
N VAL A 11 -15.53 -1.89 8.88
CA VAL A 11 -14.60 -2.91 8.39
C VAL A 11 -15.11 -3.55 7.09
N ALA A 12 -16.39 -3.96 7.04
CA ALA A 12 -16.97 -4.53 5.82
C ALA A 12 -16.93 -3.55 4.64
N ALA A 13 -17.24 -2.27 4.89
CA ALA A 13 -17.20 -1.22 3.88
C ALA A 13 -15.77 -0.97 3.36
N VAL A 14 -14.79 -0.88 4.26
CA VAL A 14 -13.37 -0.74 3.88
C VAL A 14 -12.90 -1.93 3.05
N VAL A 15 -13.14 -3.16 3.51
CA VAL A 15 -12.72 -4.37 2.77
C VAL A 15 -13.30 -4.37 1.36
N SER A 16 -14.55 -3.91 1.18
CA SER A 16 -15.20 -3.84 -0.14
C SER A 16 -14.54 -2.87 -1.12
N ARG A 17 -13.80 -1.87 -0.63
CA ARG A 17 -13.05 -0.89 -1.44
C ARG A 17 -11.59 -1.27 -1.64
N GLU A 18 -11.05 -2.06 -0.73
CA GLU A 18 -9.64 -2.46 -0.73
C GLU A 18 -9.36 -3.67 -1.62
N VAL A 19 -10.29 -4.64 -1.68
CA VAL A 19 -10.05 -5.90 -2.40
C VAL A 19 -11.26 -6.31 -3.26
N PRO A 20 -11.00 -7.01 -4.40
CA PRO A 20 -12.07 -7.53 -5.24
C PRO A 20 -12.96 -8.55 -4.51
N GLU A 21 -14.27 -8.51 -4.79
CA GLU A 21 -15.28 -9.45 -4.26
C GLU A 21 -14.93 -10.93 -4.51
N ARG A 22 -14.30 -11.23 -5.65
CA ARG A 22 -13.87 -12.59 -6.04
C ARG A 22 -12.66 -13.13 -5.27
N PHE A 23 -12.14 -12.41 -4.28
CA PHE A 23 -11.07 -12.94 -3.44
C PHE A 23 -11.57 -14.09 -2.60
N HIS A 24 -10.67 -15.02 -2.28
CA HIS A 24 -10.97 -16.18 -1.44
C HIS A 24 -11.42 -15.72 -0.04
N PRO A 25 -12.41 -16.38 0.61
CA PRO A 25 -12.91 -15.98 1.92
C PRO A 25 -11.82 -15.77 2.97
N GLU A 26 -10.81 -16.63 3.03
CA GLU A 26 -9.67 -16.50 3.95
C GLU A 26 -8.84 -15.23 3.71
N ALA A 27 -8.74 -14.78 2.46
CA ALA A 27 -8.07 -13.52 2.14
C ALA A 27 -8.93 -12.32 2.56
N LEU A 28 -10.24 -12.40 2.39
CA LEU A 28 -11.19 -11.38 2.87
C LEU A 28 -11.15 -11.31 4.40
N ALA A 29 -11.12 -12.45 5.09
CA ALA A 29 -10.97 -12.55 6.55
C ALA A 29 -9.65 -11.92 7.03
N ALA A 30 -8.51 -12.23 6.36
CA ALA A 30 -7.23 -11.60 6.67
C ALA A 30 -7.27 -10.08 6.51
N GLN A 31 -7.89 -9.59 5.42
CA GLN A 31 -8.07 -8.15 5.18
C GLN A 31 -8.97 -7.51 6.24
N ALA A 32 -10.06 -8.18 6.64
CA ALA A 32 -10.96 -7.67 7.67
C ALA A 32 -10.24 -7.51 9.02
N VAL A 33 -9.46 -8.50 9.45
CA VAL A 33 -8.66 -8.43 10.68
C VAL A 33 -7.61 -7.31 10.58
N ALA A 34 -6.91 -7.18 9.45
CA ALA A 34 -5.92 -6.14 9.26
C ALA A 34 -6.57 -4.74 9.28
N SER A 35 -7.68 -4.55 8.57
CA SER A 35 -8.40 -3.27 8.52
C SER A 35 -8.97 -2.89 9.89
N ARG A 36 -9.52 -3.85 10.65
CA ARG A 36 -10.02 -3.63 12.01
C ARG A 36 -8.89 -3.21 12.95
N THR A 37 -7.76 -3.92 12.91
CA THR A 37 -6.60 -3.60 13.75
C THR A 37 -6.10 -2.18 13.49
N TYR A 38 -6.03 -1.79 12.23
CA TYR A 38 -5.65 -0.43 11.85
C TYR A 38 -6.65 0.60 12.38
N ALA A 39 -7.95 0.37 12.18
CA ALA A 39 -9.00 1.29 12.59
C ALA A 39 -9.03 1.49 14.11
N VAL A 40 -8.95 0.40 14.89
CA VAL A 40 -8.91 0.47 16.36
C VAL A 40 -7.65 1.21 16.83
N GLY A 41 -6.50 0.95 16.21
CA GLY A 41 -5.26 1.66 16.52
C GLY A 41 -5.32 3.16 16.23
N ALA A 42 -5.97 3.56 15.15
CA ALA A 42 -6.18 4.95 14.80
C ALA A 42 -7.16 5.64 15.75
N ALA A 43 -8.27 4.99 16.08
CA ALA A 43 -9.27 5.51 17.04
C ALA A 43 -8.72 5.71 18.45
N ARG A 44 -7.76 4.88 18.87
CA ARG A 44 -7.06 5.07 20.17
C ARG A 44 -6.08 6.27 20.16
N ASN A 45 -5.57 6.64 18.99
CA ASN A 45 -4.62 7.74 18.82
C ASN A 45 -5.02 8.56 17.59
N PRO A 46 -6.14 9.29 17.62
CA PRO A 46 -6.64 10.04 16.49
C PRO A 46 -5.64 11.16 16.12
N ARG A 47 -5.49 11.37 14.80
CA ARG A 47 -4.63 12.46 14.27
C ARG A 47 -5.36 13.78 14.22
N ASP A 48 -6.66 13.74 14.32
CA ASP A 48 -7.55 14.89 14.25
C ASP A 48 -8.50 14.89 15.46
N ALA A 49 -8.95 16.06 15.89
CA ALA A 49 -9.87 16.19 17.02
C ALA A 49 -11.34 15.90 16.63
N GLU A 50 -11.66 15.92 15.33
CA GLU A 50 -13.02 15.80 14.82
C GLU A 50 -13.34 14.40 14.29
N TYR A 51 -12.33 13.58 13.94
CA TYR A 51 -12.54 12.23 13.40
C TYR A 51 -11.36 11.30 13.71
N ASP A 52 -11.64 10.00 13.81
CA ASP A 52 -10.65 8.95 14.08
C ASP A 52 -9.82 8.58 12.84
N LEU A 53 -10.46 8.57 11.67
CA LEU A 53 -9.87 8.16 10.38
C LEU A 53 -10.33 9.05 9.23
N ALA A 54 -9.41 9.38 8.35
CA ALA A 54 -9.74 9.96 7.05
C ALA A 54 -10.24 8.86 6.10
N GLY A 55 -11.36 9.13 5.41
CA GLY A 55 -11.96 8.21 4.43
C GLY A 55 -11.22 8.17 3.08
N SER A 56 -9.90 8.30 3.06
CA SER A 56 -9.07 8.40 1.87
C SER A 56 -7.86 7.45 1.93
N VAL A 57 -7.05 7.45 0.88
CA VAL A 57 -5.77 6.69 0.82
C VAL A 57 -4.74 7.10 1.88
N GLU A 58 -5.02 8.13 2.67
CA GLU A 58 -4.17 8.54 3.79
C GLU A 58 -4.31 7.59 5.00
N ASP A 59 -5.52 7.02 5.17
CA ASP A 59 -5.79 5.96 6.13
C ASP A 59 -6.37 4.73 5.45
N GLN A 60 -7.69 4.64 5.28
CA GLN A 60 -8.37 3.53 4.60
C GLN A 60 -9.49 4.09 3.72
N VAL A 61 -9.60 3.59 2.48
CA VAL A 61 -10.64 4.07 1.55
C VAL A 61 -12.02 3.70 2.10
N PHE A 62 -12.80 4.73 2.42
CA PHE A 62 -14.16 4.61 2.91
C PHE A 62 -15.09 5.53 2.10
N GLU A 63 -16.02 4.93 1.36
CA GLU A 63 -16.98 5.63 0.49
C GLU A 63 -18.44 5.45 0.95
N GLY A 64 -18.63 5.17 2.24
CA GLY A 64 -19.95 4.90 2.83
C GLY A 64 -20.21 3.41 3.01
N ILE A 65 -21.40 3.10 3.52
CA ILE A 65 -21.83 1.73 3.92
C ILE A 65 -22.82 1.10 2.93
N ASP A 66 -23.22 1.84 1.91
CA ASP A 66 -24.18 1.39 0.91
C ASP A 66 -23.54 0.40 -0.07
N ASN A 67 -24.34 -0.55 -0.55
CA ASN A 67 -23.94 -1.53 -1.57
C ASN A 67 -22.72 -2.41 -1.22
N VAL A 68 -22.45 -2.64 0.06
CA VAL A 68 -21.43 -3.60 0.50
C VAL A 68 -21.95 -5.02 0.24
N ALA A 69 -21.23 -5.80 -0.58
CA ALA A 69 -21.64 -7.16 -0.92
C ALA A 69 -21.63 -8.09 0.31
N PRO A 70 -22.49 -9.14 0.35
CA PRO A 70 -22.63 -10.04 1.49
C PRO A 70 -21.32 -10.70 1.94
N VAL A 71 -20.42 -11.03 1.02
CA VAL A 71 -19.13 -11.68 1.32
C VAL A 71 -18.21 -10.82 2.22
N PHE A 72 -18.25 -9.49 2.05
CA PHE A 72 -17.46 -8.59 2.89
C PHE A 72 -18.06 -8.45 4.29
N ARG A 73 -19.39 -8.46 4.40
CA ARG A 73 -20.08 -8.47 5.70
C ARG A 73 -19.81 -9.78 6.44
N ALA A 74 -19.84 -10.92 5.72
CA ALA A 74 -19.51 -12.23 6.28
C ALA A 74 -18.07 -12.25 6.80
N ALA A 75 -17.08 -11.79 6.03
CA ALA A 75 -15.68 -11.74 6.45
C ALA A 75 -15.47 -10.87 7.70
N ALA A 76 -16.13 -9.71 7.80
CA ALA A 76 -16.08 -8.86 8.98
C ALA A 76 -16.71 -9.55 10.19
N GLU A 77 -17.88 -10.20 10.02
CA GLU A 77 -18.63 -10.86 11.10
C GLU A 77 -17.91 -12.11 11.61
N GLU A 78 -17.42 -12.98 10.72
CA GLU A 78 -16.67 -14.20 11.08
C GLU A 78 -15.39 -13.89 11.86
N THR A 79 -14.81 -12.74 11.63
CA THR A 79 -13.60 -12.25 12.31
C THR A 79 -13.89 -11.21 13.38
N ARG A 80 -15.15 -11.04 13.80
CA ARG A 80 -15.60 -10.00 14.75
C ARG A 80 -14.71 -9.92 15.99
N GLY A 81 -14.21 -8.71 16.26
CA GLY A 81 -13.37 -8.41 17.42
C GLY A 81 -11.95 -9.01 17.36
N LEU A 82 -11.56 -9.69 16.27
CA LEU A 82 -10.19 -10.16 16.11
C LEU A 82 -9.29 -9.03 15.60
N VAL A 83 -8.15 -8.88 16.27
CA VAL A 83 -7.10 -7.92 15.95
C VAL A 83 -5.73 -8.60 15.92
N VAL A 84 -4.75 -7.96 15.31
CA VAL A 84 -3.35 -8.38 15.29
C VAL A 84 -2.61 -7.69 16.43
N LEU A 85 -1.98 -8.45 17.29
CA LEU A 85 -1.18 -7.97 18.42
C LEU A 85 0.29 -8.31 18.25
N TYR A 86 1.16 -7.39 18.63
CA TYR A 86 2.58 -7.61 18.79
C TYR A 86 3.00 -7.31 20.23
N ARG A 87 3.46 -8.34 20.98
CA ARG A 87 3.81 -8.22 22.40
C ARG A 87 2.68 -7.63 23.27
N GLY A 88 1.44 -7.99 22.97
CA GLY A 88 0.26 -7.53 23.69
C GLY A 88 -0.34 -6.21 23.22
N GLU A 89 0.36 -5.45 22.38
CA GLU A 89 -0.11 -4.17 21.84
C GLU A 89 -0.65 -4.32 20.41
N LEU A 90 -1.56 -3.43 20.00
CA LEU A 90 -2.08 -3.40 18.63
C LEU A 90 -0.95 -3.23 17.60
N ALA A 91 -0.88 -4.14 16.66
CA ALA A 91 0.08 -4.05 15.58
C ALA A 91 -0.34 -3.00 14.54
N ARG A 92 0.62 -2.34 13.93
CA ARG A 92 0.40 -1.46 12.79
C ARG A 92 0.25 -2.28 11.51
N THR A 93 -0.99 -2.65 11.17
CA THR A 93 -1.33 -3.57 10.08
C THR A 93 -1.53 -2.86 8.74
N VAL A 94 -0.47 -2.27 8.21
CA VAL A 94 -0.50 -1.66 6.88
C VAL A 94 -0.54 -2.72 5.78
N PHE A 95 -1.21 -2.42 4.66
CA PHE A 95 -1.37 -3.33 3.53
C PHE A 95 -1.30 -2.58 2.20
N HIS A 96 -1.15 -3.30 1.12
CA HIS A 96 -1.07 -2.74 -0.22
C HIS A 96 -1.54 -3.77 -1.25
N SER A 97 -1.89 -3.32 -2.45
CA SER A 97 -2.45 -4.19 -3.49
C SER A 97 -1.51 -5.34 -3.87
N THR A 98 -0.32 -5.01 -4.38
CA THR A 98 0.59 -6.01 -4.96
C THR A 98 2.04 -5.63 -4.69
N CYS A 99 2.82 -6.55 -4.10
CA CYS A 99 4.22 -6.26 -3.77
C CYS A 99 5.20 -6.42 -4.95
N GLY A 100 4.82 -7.18 -6.00
CA GLY A 100 5.70 -7.46 -7.15
C GLY A 100 6.76 -8.53 -6.90
N GLY A 101 6.54 -9.45 -5.95
CA GLY A 101 7.41 -10.58 -5.62
C GLY A 101 8.13 -10.49 -4.28
N ARG A 102 8.20 -9.30 -3.68
CA ARG A 102 8.79 -9.07 -2.35
C ARG A 102 8.17 -7.83 -1.72
N THR A 103 7.83 -7.91 -0.43
CA THR A 103 7.41 -6.73 0.33
C THR A 103 8.59 -5.84 0.68
N GLU A 104 8.32 -4.61 1.08
CA GLU A 104 9.31 -3.66 1.60
C GLU A 104 9.28 -3.62 3.13
N SER A 105 10.36 -3.19 3.77
CA SER A 105 10.35 -2.91 5.20
C SER A 105 9.85 -1.50 5.51
N ALA A 106 9.26 -1.33 6.68
CA ALA A 106 8.87 0.00 7.16
C ALA A 106 10.08 0.93 7.33
N ALA A 107 11.23 0.37 7.71
CA ALA A 107 12.49 1.12 7.83
C ALA A 107 12.92 1.74 6.48
N ASN A 108 12.87 0.96 5.40
CA ASN A 108 13.22 1.48 4.08
C ASN A 108 12.18 2.44 3.50
N ALA A 109 10.90 2.19 3.77
CA ALA A 109 9.82 2.99 3.20
C ALA A 109 9.61 4.31 3.94
N TRP A 110 9.75 4.31 5.27
CA TRP A 110 9.33 5.43 6.14
C TRP A 110 10.35 5.77 7.24
N GLY A 111 11.45 5.02 7.36
CA GLY A 111 12.44 5.24 8.41
C GLY A 111 12.06 4.66 9.79
N TRP A 112 10.98 3.83 9.88
CA TRP A 112 10.54 3.25 11.15
C TRP A 112 11.02 1.82 11.29
N ASP A 113 11.76 1.51 12.32
CA ASP A 113 12.13 0.13 12.63
C ASP A 113 10.99 -0.57 13.38
N VAL A 114 10.11 -1.23 12.62
CA VAL A 114 8.98 -2.02 13.13
C VAL A 114 9.32 -3.51 12.92
N PRO A 115 9.54 -4.29 14.01
CA PRO A 115 10.08 -5.65 13.91
C PRO A 115 9.26 -6.61 13.05
N TYR A 116 7.96 -6.45 12.99
CA TYR A 116 7.05 -7.28 12.20
C TYR A 116 6.72 -6.69 10.80
N LEU A 117 7.22 -5.50 10.45
CA LEU A 117 7.08 -4.89 9.13
C LEU A 117 8.39 -4.97 8.33
N ARG A 118 8.99 -6.16 8.31
CA ARG A 118 10.20 -6.48 7.55
C ARG A 118 9.86 -6.96 6.14
N SER A 119 10.83 -6.88 5.24
CA SER A 119 10.69 -7.39 3.89
C SER A 119 10.50 -8.93 3.89
N GLN A 120 9.49 -9.41 3.16
CA GLN A 120 9.17 -10.82 2.97
C GLN A 120 9.15 -11.19 1.49
N ARG A 121 9.60 -12.39 1.10
CA ARG A 121 9.31 -12.96 -0.22
C ARG A 121 7.80 -13.19 -0.34
N CYS A 122 7.26 -12.95 -1.52
CA CYS A 122 5.83 -13.14 -1.79
C CYS A 122 5.69 -13.64 -3.22
N GLU A 123 5.61 -14.95 -3.39
CA GLU A 123 5.52 -15.60 -4.70
C GLU A 123 4.06 -15.69 -5.19
N ASP A 124 3.11 -15.56 -4.28
CA ASP A 124 1.67 -15.79 -4.48
C ASP A 124 0.93 -14.62 -5.14
N CYS A 125 1.58 -13.49 -5.42
CA CYS A 125 0.92 -12.32 -6.00
C CYS A 125 1.04 -12.21 -7.52
N SER A 126 1.61 -13.21 -8.21
CA SER A 126 1.86 -13.17 -9.66
C SER A 126 0.60 -13.08 -10.51
N ALA A 127 -0.54 -13.57 -10.00
CA ALA A 127 -1.85 -13.48 -10.65
C ALA A 127 -2.48 -12.06 -10.59
N SER A 128 -1.83 -11.10 -9.95
CA SER A 128 -2.32 -9.72 -9.92
C SER A 128 -2.24 -9.09 -11.32
N PRO A 129 -3.31 -8.39 -11.77
CA PRO A 129 -3.30 -7.67 -13.05
C PRO A 129 -2.31 -6.51 -13.07
N VAL A 130 -1.81 -6.10 -11.89
CA VAL A 130 -0.80 -5.05 -11.70
C VAL A 130 0.53 -5.61 -11.18
N TYR A 131 0.75 -6.94 -11.31
CA TYR A 131 2.03 -7.54 -10.98
C TYR A 131 3.16 -6.95 -11.80
N ARG A 132 2.93 -6.70 -13.10
CA ARG A 132 3.79 -5.92 -14.01
C ARG A 132 2.98 -4.74 -14.54
N TRP A 133 3.64 -3.61 -14.73
CA TRP A 133 3.02 -2.43 -15.28
C TRP A 133 4.03 -1.62 -16.09
N GLU A 134 3.50 -0.89 -17.06
CA GLU A 134 4.25 0.08 -17.84
C GLU A 134 3.54 1.42 -17.82
N TYR A 135 4.30 2.49 -17.93
CA TYR A 135 3.79 3.84 -18.05
C TYR A 135 4.72 4.65 -18.95
N ARG A 136 4.16 5.37 -19.89
CA ARG A 136 4.88 6.33 -20.73
C ARG A 136 4.59 7.73 -20.23
N MET A 137 5.62 8.42 -19.79
CA MET A 137 5.58 9.82 -19.36
C MET A 137 6.02 10.68 -20.55
N SER A 138 5.17 11.58 -21.02
CA SER A 138 5.53 12.55 -22.04
C SER A 138 6.51 13.60 -21.52
N GLU A 139 7.21 14.31 -22.41
CA GLU A 139 8.08 15.42 -22.00
C GLU A 139 7.32 16.51 -21.24
N ALA A 140 6.10 16.85 -21.67
CA ALA A 140 5.25 17.80 -20.96
C ALA A 140 4.92 17.37 -19.54
N GLU A 141 4.66 16.07 -19.31
CA GLU A 141 4.46 15.51 -17.98
C GLU A 141 5.75 15.52 -17.15
N GLY A 142 6.88 15.17 -17.77
CA GLY A 142 8.19 15.27 -17.13
C GLY A 142 8.51 16.69 -16.65
N HIS A 143 8.26 17.69 -17.48
CA HIS A 143 8.41 19.11 -17.10
C HIS A 143 7.48 19.51 -15.94
N ARG A 144 6.22 19.04 -15.95
CA ARG A 144 5.29 19.29 -14.84
C ARG A 144 5.81 18.68 -13.54
N VAL A 145 6.26 17.41 -13.57
CA VAL A 145 6.82 16.72 -12.40
C VAL A 145 8.07 17.41 -11.89
N ALA A 146 9.01 17.75 -12.78
CA ALA A 146 10.25 18.45 -12.43
C ALA A 146 9.95 19.79 -11.74
N ARG A 147 9.03 20.57 -12.28
CA ARG A 147 8.60 21.86 -11.71
C ARG A 147 7.97 21.70 -10.32
N ALA A 148 7.07 20.73 -10.17
CA ALA A 148 6.44 20.44 -8.88
C ALA A 148 7.45 19.94 -7.83
N LEU A 149 8.59 19.41 -8.26
CA LEU A 149 9.72 19.05 -7.40
C LEU A 149 10.77 20.18 -7.30
N GLY A 150 10.45 21.40 -7.73
CA GLY A 150 11.27 22.60 -7.52
C GLY A 150 12.43 22.78 -8.49
N LEU A 151 12.40 22.16 -9.69
CA LEU A 151 13.36 22.48 -10.74
C LEU A 151 12.87 23.65 -11.61
N PRO A 152 13.79 24.43 -12.20
CA PRO A 152 13.45 25.53 -13.08
C PRO A 152 12.74 25.02 -14.36
N PRO A 153 11.88 25.84 -14.98
CA PRO A 153 11.28 25.53 -16.27
C PRO A 153 12.34 25.58 -17.41
N GLY A 154 12.11 24.77 -18.45
CA GLY A 154 12.90 24.80 -19.68
C GLY A 154 14.12 23.88 -19.68
N GLY A 155 14.67 23.69 -20.86
CA GLY A 155 15.80 22.78 -21.08
C GLY A 155 15.41 21.30 -21.16
N GLU A 156 16.38 20.47 -21.48
CA GLU A 156 16.20 19.03 -21.52
C GLU A 156 16.03 18.50 -20.11
N ILE A 157 15.07 17.60 -19.92
CA ILE A 157 14.86 16.92 -18.63
C ILE A 157 15.57 15.56 -18.63
N GLY A 158 16.25 15.26 -17.53
CA GLY A 158 16.74 13.94 -17.18
C GLY A 158 15.97 13.38 -15.99
N ILE A 159 15.57 12.11 -16.05
CA ILE A 159 14.98 11.38 -14.92
C ILE A 159 15.71 10.05 -14.78
N THR A 160 16.32 9.79 -13.63
CA THR A 160 17.06 8.55 -13.35
C THR A 160 16.83 8.10 -11.93
N VAL A 161 16.88 6.79 -11.66
CA VAL A 161 16.91 6.25 -10.31
C VAL A 161 18.36 6.35 -9.81
N SER A 162 18.60 7.14 -8.78
CA SER A 162 19.94 7.38 -8.22
C SER A 162 20.27 6.47 -7.03
N ALA A 163 19.25 5.95 -6.33
CA ALA A 163 19.45 5.00 -5.25
C ALA A 163 18.27 4.02 -5.13
N ARG A 164 18.58 2.82 -4.61
CA ARG A 164 17.59 1.76 -4.38
C ARG A 164 17.69 1.21 -2.95
N THR A 165 16.59 0.69 -2.44
CA THR A 165 16.56 -0.09 -1.22
C THR A 165 17.12 -1.49 -1.46
N SER A 166 17.35 -2.25 -0.40
CA SER A 166 17.77 -3.67 -0.46
C SER A 166 16.75 -4.58 -1.15
N THR A 167 15.51 -4.13 -1.33
CA THR A 167 14.47 -4.87 -2.06
C THR A 167 14.42 -4.52 -3.56
N GLY A 168 15.27 -3.60 -4.02
CA GLY A 168 15.34 -3.14 -5.40
C GLY A 168 14.38 -1.98 -5.73
N ARG A 169 13.60 -1.48 -4.76
CA ARG A 169 12.76 -0.30 -4.97
C ARG A 169 13.60 0.96 -5.05
N ALA A 170 13.21 1.90 -5.92
CA ALA A 170 13.78 3.23 -5.94
C ALA A 170 13.59 3.91 -4.58
N SER A 171 14.67 4.38 -3.97
CA SER A 171 14.65 5.22 -2.77
C SER A 171 14.84 6.68 -3.13
N ARG A 172 15.63 6.96 -4.17
CA ARG A 172 15.85 8.30 -4.69
C ARG A 172 15.74 8.34 -6.21
N VAL A 173 15.23 9.46 -6.71
CA VAL A 173 15.16 9.80 -8.14
C VAL A 173 15.90 11.11 -8.33
N ARG A 174 16.86 11.11 -9.23
CA ARG A 174 17.55 12.32 -9.69
C ARG A 174 16.81 12.88 -10.89
N LEU A 175 16.44 14.15 -10.80
CA LEU A 175 15.89 14.92 -11.90
C LEU A 175 16.89 16.01 -12.27
N ALA A 176 16.99 16.32 -13.59
CA ALA A 176 17.79 17.43 -14.10
C ALA A 176 16.94 18.25 -15.07
N SER A 177 17.07 19.58 -15.04
CA SER A 177 16.40 20.51 -15.96
C SER A 177 17.19 21.82 -16.01
N GLY A 178 17.41 22.35 -17.18
CA GLY A 178 18.08 23.65 -17.37
C GLY A 178 19.47 23.75 -16.72
N GLY A 179 20.25 22.66 -16.70
CA GLY A 179 21.57 22.61 -16.05
C GLY A 179 21.55 22.43 -14.53
N VAL A 180 20.37 22.44 -13.92
CA VAL A 180 20.17 22.18 -12.47
C VAL A 180 19.77 20.73 -12.25
N ALA A 181 20.36 20.07 -11.27
CA ALA A 181 19.97 18.72 -10.86
C ALA A 181 19.53 18.69 -9.40
N ARG A 182 18.50 17.90 -9.10
CA ARG A 182 17.95 17.68 -7.76
C ARG A 182 17.71 16.20 -7.52
N GLU A 183 17.98 15.74 -6.31
CA GLU A 183 17.53 14.45 -5.82
C GLU A 183 16.25 14.62 -4.99
N ALA A 184 15.23 13.86 -5.35
CA ALA A 184 13.98 13.75 -4.59
C ALA A 184 13.85 12.36 -3.97
N GLN A 185 13.11 12.26 -2.88
CA GLN A 185 12.65 10.96 -2.39
C GLN A 185 11.77 10.32 -3.47
N ALA A 186 11.98 9.04 -3.78
CA ALA A 186 11.19 8.37 -4.81
C ALA A 186 9.69 8.32 -4.47
N ALA A 187 9.33 8.29 -3.19
CA ALA A 187 7.95 8.40 -2.73
C ALA A 187 7.32 9.76 -3.09
N GLU A 188 8.08 10.86 -2.95
CA GLU A 188 7.64 12.19 -3.35
C GLU A 188 7.49 12.29 -4.88
N PHE A 189 8.46 11.78 -5.63
CA PHE A 189 8.37 11.68 -7.09
C PHE A 189 7.10 10.92 -7.51
N ARG A 190 6.84 9.75 -6.90
CA ARG A 190 5.66 8.94 -7.17
C ARG A 190 4.36 9.70 -6.90
N ARG A 191 4.28 10.42 -5.78
CA ARG A 191 3.11 11.24 -5.41
C ARG A 191 2.84 12.31 -6.45
N VAL A 192 3.87 13.04 -6.88
CA VAL A 192 3.77 14.12 -7.88
C VAL A 192 3.45 13.58 -9.27
N ALA A 193 4.05 12.45 -9.67
CA ALA A 193 3.77 11.79 -10.94
C ALA A 193 2.37 11.16 -10.99
N GLY A 194 1.80 10.81 -9.82
CA GLY A 194 0.49 10.20 -9.64
C GLY A 194 0.54 8.69 -9.42
N TYR A 195 -0.14 8.23 -8.36
CA TYR A 195 -0.13 6.83 -7.92
C TYR A 195 -0.71 5.83 -8.94
N ALA A 196 -1.62 6.27 -9.79
CA ALA A 196 -2.18 5.44 -10.87
C ALA A 196 -1.19 5.22 -12.03
N ARG A 197 -0.24 6.13 -12.22
CA ARG A 197 0.79 6.14 -13.27
C ARG A 197 2.04 5.40 -12.80
N VAL A 198 2.72 5.92 -11.79
CA VAL A 198 3.85 5.26 -11.13
C VAL A 198 3.29 4.42 -9.99
N ARG A 199 2.91 3.17 -10.30
CA ARG A 199 2.11 2.32 -9.39
C ARG A 199 2.86 1.85 -8.16
N SER A 200 4.18 1.72 -8.24
CA SER A 200 5.05 1.31 -7.12
C SER A 200 6.41 1.98 -7.27
N LEU A 201 7.28 1.80 -6.28
CA LEU A 201 8.69 2.21 -6.37
C LEU A 201 9.62 1.13 -6.96
N MET A 202 9.08 -0.05 -7.30
CA MET A 202 9.84 -1.12 -7.96
C MET A 202 9.74 -0.92 -9.49
N PHE A 203 10.52 0.01 -10.02
CA PHE A 203 10.52 0.35 -11.44
C PHE A 203 11.92 0.66 -11.99
N GLU A 204 12.07 0.50 -13.30
CA GLU A 204 13.13 1.05 -14.13
C GLU A 204 12.58 2.22 -14.96
N VAL A 205 13.41 3.20 -15.26
CA VAL A 205 13.08 4.33 -16.13
C VAL A 205 14.11 4.44 -17.23
N THR A 206 13.63 4.61 -18.46
CA THR A 206 14.47 4.73 -19.66
C THR A 206 14.00 5.93 -20.49
N LYS A 207 14.92 6.82 -20.87
CA LYS A 207 14.63 7.93 -21.82
C LYS A 207 14.28 7.33 -23.18
N GLN A 208 13.24 7.85 -23.79
CA GLN A 208 12.79 7.49 -25.13
C GLN A 208 12.49 8.76 -25.94
N SER A 209 12.26 8.62 -27.24
CA SER A 209 11.77 9.72 -28.08
C SER A 209 10.42 10.23 -27.53
N GLY A 210 10.35 11.52 -27.21
CA GLY A 210 9.16 12.20 -26.69
C GLY A 210 8.88 11.99 -25.21
N GLY A 211 9.83 11.40 -24.41
CA GLY A 211 9.65 11.28 -22.96
C GLY A 211 10.39 10.11 -22.32
N TRP A 212 9.73 9.40 -21.42
CA TRP A 212 10.29 8.27 -20.64
C TRP A 212 9.35 7.09 -20.61
N SER A 213 9.93 5.90 -20.63
CA SER A 213 9.24 4.64 -20.33
C SER A 213 9.58 4.20 -18.91
N PHE A 214 8.56 3.92 -18.14
CA PHE A 214 8.65 3.29 -16.82
C PHE A 214 8.15 1.86 -16.94
N ALA A 215 8.95 0.89 -16.54
CA ALA A 215 8.57 -0.51 -16.43
C ALA A 215 8.72 -0.95 -14.98
N GLY A 216 7.65 -1.44 -14.36
CA GLY A 216 7.67 -1.74 -12.94
C GLY A 216 6.86 -2.96 -12.54
N ARG A 217 6.92 -3.27 -11.25
CA ARG A 217 6.17 -4.38 -10.63
C ARG A 217 5.47 -3.94 -9.36
N GLY A 218 4.23 -4.45 -9.18
CA GLY A 218 3.43 -4.22 -7.99
C GLY A 218 2.69 -2.88 -7.98
N TYR A 219 1.82 -2.71 -6.97
CA TYR A 219 1.02 -1.51 -6.77
C TYR A 219 0.89 -1.21 -5.27
N GLY A 220 1.27 -0.03 -4.86
CA GLY A 220 1.26 0.45 -3.48
C GLY A 220 2.66 0.69 -2.92
N HIS A 221 2.74 0.92 -1.61
CA HIS A 221 4.00 1.20 -0.89
C HIS A 221 4.85 -0.06 -0.65
N GLY A 222 4.25 -1.25 -0.72
CA GLY A 222 4.95 -2.52 -0.61
C GLY A 222 5.14 -3.05 0.82
N VAL A 223 4.80 -2.32 1.88
CA VAL A 223 5.01 -2.71 3.28
C VAL A 223 3.83 -3.52 3.83
N GLY A 224 4.09 -4.50 4.69
CA GLY A 224 3.05 -5.32 5.34
C GLY A 224 2.34 -6.27 4.38
N MET A 225 1.03 -6.44 4.51
CA MET A 225 0.29 -7.44 3.75
C MET A 225 0.10 -7.06 2.28
N CYS A 226 0.51 -7.97 1.40
CA CYS A 226 0.21 -7.92 -0.03
C CYS A 226 -1.16 -8.57 -0.27
N GLN A 227 -2.17 -7.79 -0.66
CA GLN A 227 -3.55 -8.26 -0.82
C GLN A 227 -3.66 -9.40 -1.86
N TYR A 228 -3.04 -9.25 -3.03
CA TYR A 228 -3.01 -10.34 -4.03
C TYR A 228 -2.17 -11.53 -3.58
N GLY A 229 -1.12 -11.32 -2.76
CA GLY A 229 -0.36 -12.41 -2.16
C GLY A 229 -1.18 -13.17 -1.11
N ALA A 230 -1.93 -12.46 -0.26
CA ALA A 230 -2.88 -13.05 0.68
C ALA A 230 -3.93 -13.91 -0.05
N ASN A 231 -4.47 -13.41 -1.18
CA ASN A 231 -5.40 -14.18 -1.99
C ASN A 231 -4.76 -15.41 -2.66
N GLY A 232 -3.50 -15.32 -3.07
CA GLY A 232 -2.76 -16.46 -3.62
C GLY A 232 -2.52 -17.54 -2.55
N MET A 233 -2.09 -17.16 -1.35
CA MET A 233 -1.94 -18.06 -0.20
C MET A 233 -3.27 -18.72 0.18
N ALA A 234 -4.37 -17.96 0.24
CA ALA A 234 -5.69 -18.50 0.52
C ALA A 234 -6.13 -19.56 -0.51
N LYS A 235 -5.89 -19.30 -1.80
CA LYS A 235 -6.13 -20.27 -2.87
C LYS A 235 -5.25 -21.52 -2.79
N ALA A 236 -4.08 -21.41 -2.17
CA ALA A 236 -3.20 -22.54 -1.88
C ALA A 236 -3.57 -23.29 -0.58
N GLY A 237 -4.68 -22.92 0.08
CA GLY A 237 -5.23 -23.58 1.26
C GLY A 237 -4.80 -23.00 2.61
N HIS A 238 -4.12 -21.86 2.64
CA HIS A 238 -3.75 -21.19 3.89
C HIS A 238 -4.91 -20.43 4.49
N GLY A 239 -5.12 -20.58 5.80
CA GLY A 239 -6.10 -19.83 6.58
C GLY A 239 -5.65 -18.38 6.85
N PHE A 240 -6.61 -17.52 7.19
CA PHE A 240 -6.33 -16.09 7.43
C PHE A 240 -5.27 -15.84 8.53
N ARG A 241 -5.20 -16.71 9.55
CA ARG A 241 -4.19 -16.59 10.63
C ARG A 241 -2.78 -16.83 10.12
N GLU A 242 -2.58 -17.82 9.23
CA GLU A 242 -1.31 -18.10 8.58
C GLU A 242 -0.90 -16.97 7.62
N ILE A 243 -1.86 -16.43 6.89
CA ILE A 243 -1.67 -15.28 6.01
C ILE A 243 -1.17 -14.07 6.82
N LEU A 244 -1.85 -13.73 7.91
CA LEU A 244 -1.45 -12.61 8.78
C LEU A 244 -0.09 -12.84 9.41
N ALA A 245 0.19 -14.05 9.92
CA ALA A 245 1.49 -14.41 10.49
C ALA A 245 2.63 -14.31 9.46
N ARG A 246 2.35 -14.62 8.19
CA ARG A 246 3.31 -14.47 7.09
C ARG A 246 3.71 -13.02 6.86
N TYR A 247 2.72 -12.11 6.81
CA TYR A 247 2.98 -10.70 6.50
C TYR A 247 3.32 -9.83 7.71
N TYR A 248 2.98 -10.31 8.91
CA TYR A 248 3.28 -9.67 10.19
C TYR A 248 3.95 -10.68 11.14
N PRO A 249 5.19 -11.12 10.84
CA PRO A 249 5.84 -12.18 11.61
C PRO A 249 6.05 -11.80 13.07
N GLY A 250 5.80 -12.76 13.97
CA GLY A 250 5.92 -12.57 15.42
C GLY A 250 4.72 -11.89 16.06
N THR A 251 3.65 -11.65 15.29
CA THR A 251 2.36 -11.19 15.82
C THR A 251 1.42 -12.36 16.10
N VAL A 252 0.37 -12.10 16.87
CA VAL A 252 -0.71 -13.04 17.15
C VAL A 252 -2.06 -12.42 16.82
N VAL A 253 -3.01 -13.24 16.35
CA VAL A 253 -4.40 -12.83 16.13
C VAL A 253 -5.21 -13.25 17.36
N ALA A 254 -5.74 -12.29 18.09
CA ALA A 254 -6.54 -12.49 19.29
C ALA A 254 -7.75 -11.57 19.31
N LYS A 255 -8.70 -11.83 20.20
CA LYS A 255 -9.76 -10.85 20.47
C LYS A 255 -9.16 -9.62 21.16
N GLU A 256 -9.63 -8.47 20.72
CA GLU A 256 -9.34 -7.22 21.41
C GLU A 256 -9.89 -7.32 22.83
N THR A 257 -9.04 -7.01 23.81
CA THR A 257 -9.48 -6.80 25.18
C THR A 257 -9.82 -5.32 25.34
N PRO A 258 -10.98 -4.97 25.90
CA PRO A 258 -11.41 -3.58 26.12
C PRO A 258 -10.42 -2.77 26.93
#